data_df272685f7ca350d426f60f62a6b7b59
#
_entry.id   df272685f7ca350d426f60f62a6b7b59
#
_cell.length_a   1.000
_cell.length_b   1.000
_cell.length_c   1.000
_cell.angle_alpha   90.00
_cell.angle_beta   90.00
_cell.angle_gamma   90.00
#
_symmetry.space_group_name_H-M   'P 1'
#
loop_
_entity.id
_entity.type
_entity.pdbx_description
1 polymer ?
#
loop_
_entity_poly.entity_id
_entity_poly.type
_entity_poly.pdbx_seq_one_letter_code
_entity_poly.pdbx_strand_id
1 'polypeptide(L)'
;MQPDVTADINDLNAALTTIEKVLDLDGMAERVRELEAQASDPSLWDDPDHAQQVTSQLSHVQAELRRVTELRQRLDDLPILYEFAEEEGDGIEAADEERAAVRAEIETLEVKTMLSGEYDAREALINIRSGAGGVDAADWAEMLLRMYTRWAEKAGYSVDIYDISYAEEAGIKSATFVVHGEYTYGTLSVEQGAHRLVRISPFDNQGRRQTSFAEVEVLPVVEQTDHIEVPDSEIRVDVYRSSGPGGQSVNTTDSA
;
A
#
# COMPACT_ATOMS: atom_id res chain seq x y z
N MET A 1 21.53 -32.63 7.76
CA MET A 1 20.54 -31.77 7.08
C MET A 1 20.23 -32.28 5.67
N GLN A 2 18.98 -32.37 5.26
CA GLN A 2 18.57 -32.88 3.95
C GLN A 2 19.04 -31.93 2.82
N PRO A 3 19.45 -32.44 1.64
CA PRO A 3 19.94 -31.60 0.52
C PRO A 3 18.97 -30.50 0.09
N ASP A 4 17.67 -30.79 0.13
CA ASP A 4 16.62 -29.83 -0.24
C ASP A 4 16.52 -28.65 0.75
N VAL A 5 16.70 -28.90 2.04
CA VAL A 5 16.73 -27.84 3.09
C VAL A 5 17.96 -26.96 2.91
N THR A 6 19.12 -27.54 2.59
CA THR A 6 20.35 -26.79 2.32
C THR A 6 20.22 -25.89 1.11
N ALA A 7 19.62 -26.40 0.02
CA ALA A 7 19.38 -25.61 -1.19
C ALA A 7 18.44 -24.43 -0.88
N ASP A 8 17.37 -24.69 -0.14
CA ASP A 8 16.38 -23.71 0.25
C ASP A 8 16.97 -22.58 1.11
N ILE A 9 17.79 -22.91 2.11
CA ILE A 9 18.49 -21.90 2.94
C ILE A 9 19.46 -21.07 2.08
N ASN A 10 20.14 -21.66 1.10
CA ASN A 10 21.01 -20.93 0.19
C ASN A 10 20.24 -19.94 -0.69
N ASP A 11 19.05 -20.34 -1.19
CA ASP A 11 18.18 -19.46 -1.97
C ASP A 11 17.68 -18.29 -1.13
N LEU A 12 17.25 -18.53 0.12
CA LEU A 12 16.87 -17.50 1.07
C LEU A 12 18.03 -16.53 1.38
N ASN A 13 19.25 -17.05 1.53
CA ASN A 13 20.44 -16.25 1.73
C ASN A 13 20.75 -15.34 0.52
N ALA A 14 20.59 -15.84 -0.69
CA ALA A 14 20.80 -15.04 -1.90
C ALA A 14 19.75 -13.92 -2.02
N ALA A 15 18.47 -14.24 -1.74
CA ALA A 15 17.39 -13.28 -1.72
C ALA A 15 17.62 -12.18 -0.69
N LEU A 16 17.86 -12.54 0.58
CA LEU A 16 18.09 -11.56 1.65
C LEU A 16 19.34 -10.70 1.38
N THR A 17 20.42 -11.26 0.84
CA THR A 17 21.61 -10.50 0.45
C THR A 17 21.31 -9.46 -0.64
N THR A 18 20.39 -9.77 -1.55
CA THR A 18 19.94 -8.82 -2.57
C THR A 18 19.12 -7.70 -1.95
N ILE A 19 18.20 -8.02 -1.04
CA ILE A 19 17.41 -7.06 -0.28
C ILE A 19 18.31 -6.10 0.52
N GLU A 20 19.29 -6.64 1.26
CA GLU A 20 20.25 -5.84 2.05
C GLU A 20 21.03 -4.84 1.21
N LYS A 21 21.39 -5.22 -0.01
CA LYS A 21 22.08 -4.30 -0.96
C LYS A 21 21.15 -3.20 -1.48
N VAL A 22 19.88 -3.54 -1.75
CA VAL A 22 18.91 -2.56 -2.24
C VAL A 22 18.56 -1.56 -1.14
N LEU A 23 18.41 -2.03 0.10
CA LEU A 23 18.10 -1.19 1.26
C LEU A 23 19.29 -0.35 1.72
N ASP A 24 20.52 -0.66 1.30
CA ASP A 24 21.76 0.03 1.74
C ASP A 24 21.87 0.11 3.28
N LEU A 25 21.99 -1.05 3.93
CA LEU A 25 22.03 -1.13 5.41
C LEU A 25 23.13 -0.26 6.03
N ASP A 26 24.27 -0.07 5.35
CA ASP A 26 25.34 0.81 5.81
C ASP A 26 24.90 2.27 5.81
N GLY A 27 24.23 2.72 4.74
CA GLY A 27 23.63 4.05 4.63
C GLY A 27 22.52 4.25 5.66
N MET A 28 21.67 3.23 5.90
CA MET A 28 20.65 3.28 6.96
C MET A 28 21.29 3.42 8.35
N ALA A 29 22.34 2.68 8.66
CA ALA A 29 23.07 2.78 9.93
C ALA A 29 23.74 4.16 10.11
N GLU A 30 24.20 4.77 9.04
CA GLU A 30 24.75 6.13 9.06
C GLU A 30 23.63 7.16 9.29
N ARG A 31 22.50 6.99 8.62
CA ARG A 31 21.30 7.82 8.81
C ARG A 31 20.76 7.76 10.24
N VAL A 32 20.76 6.59 10.87
CA VAL A 32 20.39 6.45 12.30
C VAL A 32 21.31 7.30 13.15
N ARG A 33 22.63 7.23 12.95
CA ARG A 33 23.59 8.05 13.74
C ARG A 33 23.37 9.56 13.56
N GLU A 34 23.07 10.00 12.33
CA GLU A 34 22.78 11.40 12.05
C GLU A 34 21.50 11.86 12.78
N LEU A 35 20.42 11.05 12.69
CA LEU A 35 19.16 11.36 13.34
C LEU A 35 19.27 11.30 14.86
N GLU A 36 20.05 10.39 15.43
CA GLU A 36 20.36 10.35 16.87
C GLU A 36 21.12 11.59 17.33
N ALA A 37 22.06 12.07 16.52
CA ALA A 37 22.80 13.30 16.81
C ALA A 37 21.83 14.51 16.79
N GLN A 38 20.92 14.58 15.81
CA GLN A 38 19.91 15.63 15.77
C GLN A 38 18.93 15.55 16.95
N ALA A 39 18.45 14.34 17.29
CA ALA A 39 17.55 14.14 18.43
C ALA A 39 18.18 14.47 19.78
N SER A 40 19.51 14.42 19.85
CA SER A 40 20.28 14.77 21.06
C SER A 40 20.54 16.26 21.20
N ASP A 41 20.26 17.08 20.18
CA ASP A 41 20.42 18.52 20.23
C ASP A 41 19.27 19.17 21.03
N PRO A 42 19.56 19.89 22.12
CA PRO A 42 18.51 20.53 22.89
C PRO A 42 17.68 21.55 22.12
N SER A 43 18.25 22.18 21.07
CA SER A 43 17.55 23.15 20.24
C SER A 43 16.48 22.54 19.35
N LEU A 44 16.50 21.23 19.11
CA LEU A 44 15.47 20.53 18.36
C LEU A 44 14.09 20.70 19.01
N TRP A 45 14.04 20.74 20.32
CA TRP A 45 12.79 20.80 21.10
C TRP A 45 12.16 22.23 21.14
N ASP A 46 12.84 23.23 20.57
CA ASP A 46 12.29 24.57 20.39
C ASP A 46 11.24 24.61 19.25
N ASP A 47 11.29 23.61 18.34
CA ASP A 47 10.32 23.42 17.26
C ASP A 47 9.68 22.02 17.38
N PRO A 48 8.46 21.91 17.95
CA PRO A 48 7.80 20.65 18.18
C PRO A 48 7.49 19.84 16.90
N ASP A 49 7.17 20.51 15.78
CA ASP A 49 6.85 19.86 14.52
C ASP A 49 8.11 19.22 13.91
N HIS A 50 9.21 19.98 13.93
CA HIS A 50 10.50 19.43 13.49
C HIS A 50 11.00 18.29 14.39
N ALA A 51 10.83 18.43 15.72
CA ALA A 51 11.18 17.38 16.67
C ALA A 51 10.38 16.10 16.42
N GLN A 52 9.09 16.21 16.13
CA GLN A 52 8.24 15.08 15.80
C GLN A 52 8.69 14.40 14.50
N GLN A 53 9.05 15.16 13.47
CA GLN A 53 9.55 14.61 12.21
C GLN A 53 10.86 13.84 12.42
N VAL A 54 11.84 14.43 13.11
CA VAL A 54 13.15 13.80 13.37
C VAL A 54 12.97 12.52 14.18
N THR A 55 12.19 12.54 15.25
CA THR A 55 11.98 11.37 16.13
C THR A 55 11.18 10.28 15.43
N SER A 56 10.20 10.63 14.58
CA SER A 56 9.45 9.67 13.77
C SER A 56 10.35 9.01 12.73
N GLN A 57 11.15 9.77 12.00
CA GLN A 57 12.13 9.23 11.04
C GLN A 57 13.15 8.33 11.72
N LEU A 58 13.69 8.74 12.87
CA LEU A 58 14.63 7.92 13.63
C LEU A 58 14.03 6.57 14.03
N SER A 59 12.82 6.60 14.59
CA SER A 59 12.11 5.38 15.01
C SER A 59 11.86 4.45 13.84
N HIS A 60 11.47 4.99 12.68
CA HIS A 60 11.22 4.24 11.47
C HIS A 60 12.50 3.55 10.95
N VAL A 61 13.57 4.31 10.72
CA VAL A 61 14.83 3.75 10.18
C VAL A 61 15.46 2.75 11.16
N GLN A 62 15.39 3.00 12.47
CA GLN A 62 15.86 2.05 13.47
C GLN A 62 15.06 0.75 13.48
N ALA A 63 13.74 0.82 13.36
CA ALA A 63 12.88 -0.35 13.32
C ALA A 63 13.15 -1.22 12.07
N GLU A 64 13.32 -0.57 10.92
CA GLU A 64 13.62 -1.26 9.67
C GLU A 64 15.01 -1.91 9.69
N LEU A 65 16.05 -1.20 10.12
CA LEU A 65 17.40 -1.75 10.25
C LEU A 65 17.43 -2.94 11.24
N ARG A 66 16.74 -2.81 12.37
CA ARG A 66 16.62 -3.89 13.34
C ARG A 66 15.95 -5.11 12.75
N ARG A 67 14.83 -4.92 12.07
CA ARG A 67 14.06 -5.99 11.44
C ARG A 67 14.90 -6.82 10.46
N VAL A 68 15.64 -6.14 9.58
CA VAL A 68 16.50 -6.83 8.60
C VAL A 68 17.66 -7.55 9.30
N THR A 69 18.26 -6.92 10.31
CA THR A 69 19.36 -7.54 11.08
C THR A 69 18.89 -8.78 11.86
N GLU A 70 17.72 -8.71 12.51
CA GLU A 70 17.13 -9.86 13.21
C GLU A 70 16.79 -11.00 12.23
N LEU A 71 16.23 -10.67 11.06
CA LEU A 71 15.90 -11.65 10.03
C LEU A 71 17.18 -12.33 9.49
N ARG A 72 18.26 -11.56 9.28
CA ARG A 72 19.57 -12.12 8.91
C ARG A 72 20.06 -13.10 9.94
N GLN A 73 20.04 -12.74 11.21
CA GLN A 73 20.47 -13.62 12.29
C GLN A 73 19.64 -14.90 12.35
N ARG A 74 18.31 -14.80 12.26
CA ARG A 74 17.41 -15.96 12.24
C ARG A 74 17.72 -16.90 11.08
N LEU A 75 18.00 -16.35 9.88
CA LEU A 75 18.40 -17.15 8.72
C LEU A 75 19.76 -17.85 8.93
N ASP A 76 20.73 -17.15 9.52
CA ASP A 76 22.07 -17.69 9.79
C ASP A 76 22.03 -18.77 10.88
N ASP A 77 21.06 -18.71 11.80
CA ASP A 77 20.84 -19.67 12.86
C ASP A 77 20.11 -20.96 12.39
N LEU A 78 19.41 -20.93 11.24
CA LEU A 78 18.66 -22.10 10.76
C LEU A 78 19.52 -23.38 10.60
N PRO A 79 20.75 -23.34 10.01
CA PRO A 79 21.59 -24.53 9.92
C PRO A 79 21.87 -25.15 11.30
N ILE A 80 22.09 -24.30 12.31
CA ILE A 80 22.39 -24.73 13.69
C ILE A 80 21.15 -25.37 14.31
N LEU A 81 19.96 -24.82 14.10
CA LEU A 81 18.70 -25.39 14.56
C LEU A 81 18.46 -26.79 13.98
N TYR A 82 18.74 -26.98 12.70
CA TYR A 82 18.63 -28.29 12.06
C TYR A 82 19.67 -29.30 12.58
N GLU A 83 20.89 -28.85 12.87
CA GLU A 83 21.94 -29.72 13.46
C GLU A 83 21.54 -30.19 14.84
N PHE A 84 21.04 -29.32 15.71
CA PHE A 84 20.52 -29.68 17.03
C PHE A 84 19.33 -30.63 16.95
N ALA A 85 18.39 -30.37 16.03
CA ALA A 85 17.22 -31.23 15.86
C ALA A 85 17.60 -32.65 15.38
N GLU A 86 18.63 -32.79 14.56
CA GLU A 86 19.18 -34.11 14.16
C GLU A 86 19.88 -34.83 15.31
N GLU A 87 20.64 -34.10 16.15
CA GLU A 87 21.36 -34.68 17.29
C GLU A 87 20.42 -35.15 18.42
N GLU A 88 19.40 -34.35 18.73
CA GLU A 88 18.46 -34.67 19.80
C GLU A 88 17.36 -35.66 19.32
N GLY A 89 17.16 -35.81 18.03
CA GLY A 89 16.15 -36.66 17.42
C GLY A 89 14.73 -36.09 17.56
N ASP A 90 14.61 -34.83 17.92
CA ASP A 90 13.37 -34.09 18.11
C ASP A 90 13.59 -32.62 17.62
N GLY A 91 12.50 -31.88 17.36
CA GLY A 91 12.59 -30.44 17.03
C GLY A 91 12.68 -30.11 15.53
N ILE A 92 12.65 -31.09 14.62
CA ILE A 92 12.66 -30.86 13.17
C ILE A 92 11.46 -30.04 12.75
N GLU A 93 10.27 -30.28 13.35
CA GLU A 93 9.06 -29.50 13.05
C GLU A 93 9.23 -28.03 13.43
N ALA A 94 9.86 -27.73 14.56
CA ALA A 94 10.12 -26.34 14.99
C ALA A 94 11.14 -25.64 14.06
N ALA A 95 12.17 -26.35 13.58
CA ALA A 95 13.11 -25.81 12.60
C ALA A 95 12.43 -25.56 11.23
N ASP A 96 11.52 -26.43 10.81
CA ASP A 96 10.73 -26.24 9.59
C ASP A 96 9.75 -25.06 9.72
N GLU A 97 9.11 -24.88 10.87
CA GLU A 97 8.25 -23.73 11.16
C GLU A 97 9.05 -22.42 11.13
N GLU A 98 10.22 -22.38 11.76
CA GLU A 98 11.09 -21.21 11.75
C GLU A 98 11.57 -20.88 10.32
N ARG A 99 11.98 -21.89 9.54
CA ARG A 99 12.36 -21.69 8.14
C ARG A 99 11.20 -21.14 7.32
N ALA A 100 9.97 -21.63 7.51
CA ALA A 100 8.79 -21.13 6.84
C ALA A 100 8.48 -19.67 7.24
N ALA A 101 8.66 -19.32 8.50
CA ALA A 101 8.48 -17.94 9.00
C ALA A 101 9.53 -17.00 8.39
N VAL A 102 10.80 -17.38 8.37
CA VAL A 102 11.88 -16.61 7.74
C VAL A 102 11.62 -16.40 6.25
N ARG A 103 11.17 -17.44 5.54
CA ARG A 103 10.79 -17.35 4.13
C ARG A 103 9.68 -16.32 3.90
N ALA A 104 8.59 -16.42 4.64
CA ALA A 104 7.45 -15.51 4.49
C ALA A 104 7.85 -14.05 4.76
N GLU A 105 8.79 -13.83 5.68
CA GLU A 105 9.28 -12.49 5.98
C GLU A 105 10.22 -11.95 4.89
N ILE A 106 11.09 -12.79 4.30
CA ILE A 106 11.92 -12.45 3.14
C ILE A 106 11.03 -12.10 1.94
N GLU A 107 10.04 -12.93 1.61
CA GLU A 107 9.10 -12.66 0.52
C GLU A 107 8.35 -11.32 0.71
N THR A 108 7.99 -11.00 1.94
CA THR A 108 7.36 -9.71 2.28
C THR A 108 8.33 -8.54 2.04
N LEU A 109 9.60 -8.69 2.43
CA LEU A 109 10.62 -7.67 2.21
C LEU A 109 10.98 -7.51 0.72
N GLU A 110 11.02 -8.59 -0.05
CA GLU A 110 11.23 -8.52 -1.50
C GLU A 110 10.18 -7.64 -2.18
N VAL A 111 8.90 -7.83 -1.84
CA VAL A 111 7.83 -6.98 -2.37
C VAL A 111 8.06 -5.52 -1.98
N LYS A 112 8.39 -5.24 -0.72
CA LYS A 112 8.66 -3.87 -0.25
C LYS A 112 9.84 -3.21 -0.96
N THR A 113 10.93 -3.95 -1.22
CA THR A 113 12.10 -3.41 -1.94
C THR A 113 11.83 -3.08 -3.41
N MET A 114 10.78 -3.65 -4.00
CA MET A 114 10.31 -3.28 -5.34
C MET A 114 9.51 -1.98 -5.35
N LEU A 115 8.99 -1.55 -4.19
CA LEU A 115 8.19 -0.34 -4.01
C LEU A 115 9.11 0.83 -3.66
N SER A 116 9.73 1.44 -4.69
CA SER A 116 10.71 2.54 -4.56
C SER A 116 10.20 3.89 -5.07
N GLY A 117 8.92 3.99 -5.41
CA GLY A 117 8.29 5.24 -5.82
C GLY A 117 8.15 6.22 -4.66
N GLU A 118 8.18 7.52 -4.95
CA GLU A 118 8.11 8.62 -3.97
C GLU A 118 6.94 8.49 -2.98
N TYR A 119 5.81 7.95 -3.46
CA TYR A 119 4.59 7.81 -2.67
C TYR A 119 4.29 6.37 -2.25
N ASP A 120 5.11 5.38 -2.64
CA ASP A 120 4.81 3.96 -2.41
C ASP A 120 4.67 3.61 -0.93
N ALA A 121 5.42 4.27 -0.05
CA ALA A 121 5.34 4.08 1.40
C ALA A 121 4.08 4.67 2.06
N ARG A 122 3.30 5.47 1.31
CA ARG A 122 2.11 6.15 1.83
C ARG A 122 0.92 5.21 1.98
N GLU A 123 -0.07 5.68 2.73
CA GLU A 123 -1.40 5.06 2.81
C GLU A 123 -2.17 5.24 1.50
N ALA A 124 -3.12 4.34 1.22
CA ALA A 124 -3.91 4.35 0.01
C ALA A 124 -5.31 4.90 0.22
N LEU A 125 -5.66 5.96 -0.50
CA LEU A 125 -7.04 6.41 -0.69
C LEU A 125 -7.58 5.75 -1.96
N ILE A 126 -8.67 5.00 -1.82
CA ILE A 126 -9.27 4.24 -2.91
C ILE A 126 -10.65 4.78 -3.24
N ASN A 127 -10.88 5.06 -4.51
CA ASN A 127 -12.19 5.41 -5.05
C ASN A 127 -12.65 4.31 -6.00
N ILE A 128 -13.81 3.73 -5.73
CA ILE A 128 -14.47 2.77 -6.63
C ILE A 128 -15.69 3.44 -7.23
N ARG A 129 -15.86 3.31 -8.55
CA ARG A 129 -17.04 3.83 -9.27
C ARG A 129 -17.61 2.76 -10.18
N SER A 130 -18.93 2.61 -10.15
CA SER A 130 -19.62 1.76 -11.13
C SER A 130 -19.52 2.36 -12.53
N GLY A 131 -19.13 1.55 -13.51
CA GLY A 131 -19.01 1.93 -14.90
C GLY A 131 -20.16 1.43 -15.77
N ALA A 132 -19.85 1.04 -17.00
CA ALA A 132 -20.84 0.49 -17.91
C ALA A 132 -21.31 -0.91 -17.49
N GLY A 133 -22.61 -1.17 -17.56
CA GLY A 133 -23.24 -2.45 -17.23
C GLY A 133 -24.50 -2.35 -16.36
N GLY A 134 -24.99 -1.14 -16.07
CA GLY A 134 -26.23 -0.90 -15.31
C GLY A 134 -26.16 -1.47 -13.89
N VAL A 135 -27.21 -2.18 -13.45
CA VAL A 135 -27.31 -2.79 -12.10
C VAL A 135 -26.15 -3.76 -11.82
N ASP A 136 -25.75 -4.55 -12.82
CA ASP A 136 -24.59 -5.44 -12.68
C ASP A 136 -23.27 -4.70 -12.41
N ALA A 137 -23.10 -3.51 -12.96
CA ALA A 137 -21.89 -2.71 -12.72
C ALA A 137 -21.89 -2.13 -11.28
N ALA A 138 -23.05 -1.74 -10.77
CA ALA A 138 -23.19 -1.27 -9.38
C ALA A 138 -22.95 -2.41 -8.37
N ASP A 139 -23.48 -3.59 -8.64
CA ASP A 139 -23.23 -4.78 -7.82
C ASP A 139 -21.73 -5.18 -7.88
N TRP A 140 -21.11 -5.08 -9.07
CA TRP A 140 -19.68 -5.33 -9.21
C TRP A 140 -18.82 -4.36 -8.39
N ALA A 141 -19.18 -3.07 -8.37
CA ALA A 141 -18.47 -2.07 -7.56
C ALA A 141 -18.56 -2.41 -6.06
N GLU A 142 -19.71 -2.87 -5.57
CA GLU A 142 -19.88 -3.34 -4.18
C GLU A 142 -19.05 -4.60 -3.89
N MET A 143 -18.99 -5.52 -4.84
CA MET A 143 -18.14 -6.70 -4.72
C MET A 143 -16.66 -6.33 -4.61
N LEU A 144 -16.18 -5.34 -5.39
CA LEU A 144 -14.81 -4.82 -5.30
C LEU A 144 -14.53 -4.17 -3.96
N LEU A 145 -15.43 -3.32 -3.45
CA LEU A 145 -15.31 -2.74 -2.12
C LEU A 145 -15.13 -3.84 -1.06
N ARG A 146 -15.97 -4.87 -1.09
CA ARG A 146 -15.86 -6.00 -0.18
C ARG A 146 -14.57 -6.79 -0.37
N MET A 147 -14.08 -6.95 -1.61
CA MET A 147 -12.84 -7.64 -1.91
C MET A 147 -11.65 -6.92 -1.28
N TYR A 148 -11.51 -5.60 -1.50
CA TYR A 148 -10.40 -4.82 -0.98
C TYR A 148 -10.46 -4.68 0.54
N THR A 149 -11.62 -4.47 1.13
CA THR A 149 -11.73 -4.39 2.60
C THR A 149 -11.35 -5.70 3.27
N ARG A 150 -11.78 -6.84 2.73
CA ARG A 150 -11.39 -8.16 3.25
C ARG A 150 -9.91 -8.49 3.03
N TRP A 151 -9.35 -8.06 1.92
CA TRP A 151 -7.93 -8.19 1.68
C TRP A 151 -7.13 -7.39 2.72
N ALA A 152 -7.52 -6.14 2.97
CA ALA A 152 -6.88 -5.28 3.94
C ALA A 152 -6.94 -5.89 5.37
N GLU A 153 -8.12 -6.34 5.79
CA GLU A 153 -8.31 -7.03 7.08
C GLU A 153 -7.38 -8.26 7.21
N LYS A 154 -7.33 -9.09 6.17
CA LYS A 154 -6.48 -10.29 6.15
C LYS A 154 -4.99 -9.95 6.15
N ALA A 155 -4.59 -8.85 5.55
CA ALA A 155 -3.22 -8.34 5.55
C ALA A 155 -2.85 -7.58 6.84
N GLY A 156 -3.81 -7.41 7.78
CA GLY A 156 -3.60 -6.72 9.06
C GLY A 156 -3.71 -5.20 8.97
N TYR A 157 -4.23 -4.67 7.87
CA TYR A 157 -4.48 -3.24 7.70
C TYR A 157 -5.86 -2.84 8.21
N SER A 158 -6.00 -1.62 8.73
CA SER A 158 -7.30 -1.03 9.05
C SER A 158 -7.85 -0.28 7.85
N VAL A 159 -9.19 -0.17 7.78
CA VAL A 159 -9.90 0.49 6.69
C VAL A 159 -10.91 1.46 7.26
N ASP A 160 -10.85 2.72 6.81
CA ASP A 160 -11.84 3.74 7.11
C ASP A 160 -12.63 4.10 5.86
N ILE A 161 -13.94 3.86 5.90
CA ILE A 161 -14.83 4.20 4.79
C ILE A 161 -15.33 5.65 4.99
N TYR A 162 -15.01 6.52 4.02
CA TYR A 162 -15.38 7.92 4.07
C TYR A 162 -16.75 8.20 3.46
N ASP A 163 -17.06 7.54 2.35
CA ASP A 163 -18.34 7.72 1.66
C ASP A 163 -18.76 6.48 0.89
N ILE A 164 -20.06 6.21 0.87
CA ILE A 164 -20.68 5.20 -0.01
C ILE A 164 -21.95 5.78 -0.61
N SER A 165 -22.01 5.84 -1.94
CA SER A 165 -23.22 6.17 -2.66
C SER A 165 -23.90 4.91 -3.19
N TYR A 166 -25.05 4.55 -2.65
CA TYR A 166 -25.79 3.36 -3.05
C TYR A 166 -26.54 3.57 -4.39
N ALA A 167 -26.64 2.51 -5.17
CA ALA A 167 -27.51 2.48 -6.35
C ALA A 167 -28.97 2.19 -5.93
N GLU A 168 -29.91 2.45 -6.85
CA GLU A 168 -31.34 2.37 -6.53
C GLU A 168 -31.83 0.93 -6.38
N GLU A 169 -31.33 -0.02 -7.18
CA GLU A 169 -31.80 -1.41 -7.22
C GLU A 169 -30.87 -2.34 -6.44
N ALA A 170 -29.56 -2.28 -6.71
CA ALA A 170 -28.55 -3.10 -6.05
C ALA A 170 -27.17 -2.49 -6.20
N GLY A 171 -26.27 -2.76 -5.24
CA GLY A 171 -24.89 -2.34 -5.29
C GLY A 171 -24.66 -0.86 -4.99
N ILE A 172 -23.50 -0.35 -5.39
CA ILE A 172 -23.06 1.02 -5.13
C ILE A 172 -22.74 1.75 -6.42
N LYS A 173 -23.01 3.06 -6.46
CA LYS A 173 -22.56 3.98 -7.52
C LYS A 173 -21.08 4.31 -7.33
N SER A 174 -20.69 4.56 -6.09
CA SER A 174 -19.29 4.84 -5.71
C SER A 174 -19.02 4.51 -4.25
N ALA A 175 -17.76 4.29 -3.92
CA ALA A 175 -17.27 4.25 -2.57
C ALA A 175 -15.88 4.90 -2.49
N THR A 176 -15.62 5.60 -1.39
CA THR A 176 -14.32 6.19 -1.07
C THR A 176 -13.88 5.70 0.31
N PHE A 177 -12.70 5.12 0.39
CA PHE A 177 -12.16 4.60 1.65
C PHE A 177 -10.64 4.68 1.67
N VAL A 178 -10.06 4.71 2.87
CA VAL A 178 -8.61 4.67 3.09
C VAL A 178 -8.21 3.31 3.66
N VAL A 179 -7.12 2.78 3.15
CA VAL A 179 -6.43 1.63 3.74
C VAL A 179 -5.19 2.15 4.45
N HIS A 180 -5.21 2.04 5.79
CA HIS A 180 -4.13 2.51 6.64
C HIS A 180 -3.03 1.46 6.75
N GLY A 181 -1.81 1.88 6.52
CA GLY A 181 -0.61 1.05 6.66
C GLY A 181 0.50 1.48 5.71
N GLU A 182 1.71 1.17 6.10
CA GLU A 182 2.87 1.40 5.25
C GLU A 182 2.80 0.59 3.95
N TYR A 183 3.19 1.22 2.84
CA TYR A 183 3.23 0.64 1.51
C TYR A 183 1.87 0.18 0.96
N THR A 184 0.76 0.60 1.57
CA THR A 184 -0.57 0.24 1.04
C THR A 184 -0.85 0.92 -0.30
N TYR A 185 -0.38 2.17 -0.50
CA TYR A 185 -0.46 2.83 -1.81
C TYR A 185 0.37 2.08 -2.86
N GLY A 186 1.65 1.84 -2.60
CA GLY A 186 2.52 1.12 -3.54
C GLY A 186 1.96 -0.25 -3.92
N THR A 187 1.45 -1.00 -2.92
CA THR A 187 0.85 -2.33 -3.13
C THR A 187 -0.43 -2.26 -3.96
N LEU A 188 -1.29 -1.27 -3.71
CA LEU A 188 -2.61 -1.17 -4.36
C LEU A 188 -2.60 -0.33 -5.64
N SER A 189 -1.57 0.47 -5.88
CA SER A 189 -1.45 1.31 -7.09
C SER A 189 -1.53 0.51 -8.39
N VAL A 190 -1.09 -0.74 -8.39
CA VAL A 190 -1.16 -1.65 -9.54
C VAL A 190 -2.58 -2.09 -9.88
N GLU A 191 -3.51 -1.95 -8.94
CA GLU A 191 -4.94 -2.24 -9.11
C GLU A 191 -5.70 -1.09 -9.79
N GLN A 192 -5.06 0.05 -10.01
CA GLN A 192 -5.70 1.20 -10.64
C GLN A 192 -6.16 0.88 -12.05
N GLY A 193 -7.44 1.19 -12.35
CA GLY A 193 -7.99 1.06 -13.69
C GLY A 193 -9.37 0.43 -13.75
N ALA A 194 -9.73 -0.03 -14.95
CA ALA A 194 -11.03 -0.61 -15.23
C ALA A 194 -11.07 -2.10 -14.88
N HIS A 195 -11.91 -2.46 -13.93
CA HIS A 195 -12.16 -3.82 -13.49
C HIS A 195 -13.33 -4.44 -14.23
N ARG A 196 -13.09 -5.54 -14.91
CA ARG A 196 -14.08 -6.23 -15.76
C ARG A 196 -14.64 -7.46 -15.07
N LEU A 197 -15.96 -7.53 -14.94
CA LEU A 197 -16.70 -8.71 -14.53
C LEU A 197 -17.42 -9.35 -15.73
N VAL A 198 -17.27 -10.64 -15.90
CA VAL A 198 -18.03 -11.43 -16.89
C VAL A 198 -18.71 -12.58 -16.15
N ARG A 199 -20.05 -12.51 -16.07
CA ARG A 199 -20.85 -13.55 -15.40
C ARG A 199 -22.22 -13.70 -16.05
N ILE A 200 -22.94 -14.77 -15.68
CA ILE A 200 -24.40 -14.83 -15.87
C ILE A 200 -25.01 -13.86 -14.87
N SER A 201 -25.70 -12.83 -15.38
CA SER A 201 -26.27 -11.80 -14.53
C SER A 201 -27.41 -12.33 -13.68
N PRO A 202 -27.41 -12.13 -12.35
CA PRO A 202 -28.55 -12.43 -11.50
C PRO A 202 -29.73 -11.46 -11.72
N PHE A 203 -29.49 -10.34 -12.40
CA PHE A 203 -30.49 -9.33 -12.72
C PHE A 203 -31.09 -9.48 -14.11
N ASP A 204 -30.57 -10.38 -14.94
CA ASP A 204 -31.10 -10.69 -16.27
C ASP A 204 -32.04 -11.90 -16.23
N ASN A 205 -33.34 -11.66 -16.42
CA ASN A 205 -34.36 -12.69 -16.43
C ASN A 205 -34.14 -13.78 -17.52
N GLN A 206 -33.34 -13.49 -18.51
CA GLN A 206 -33.01 -14.45 -19.58
C GLN A 206 -31.73 -15.26 -19.27
N GLY A 207 -31.07 -15.01 -18.14
CA GLY A 207 -29.87 -15.75 -17.74
C GLY A 207 -28.69 -15.61 -18.70
N ARG A 208 -28.60 -14.47 -19.40
CA ARG A 208 -27.53 -14.24 -20.37
C ARG A 208 -26.24 -13.84 -19.67
N ARG A 209 -25.13 -14.17 -20.34
CA ARG A 209 -23.80 -13.72 -19.95
C ARG A 209 -23.67 -12.22 -20.23
N GLN A 210 -23.39 -11.46 -19.19
CA GLN A 210 -23.20 -10.01 -19.24
C GLN A 210 -21.75 -9.63 -18.91
N THR A 211 -21.34 -8.48 -19.40
CA THR A 211 -20.05 -7.86 -19.09
C THR A 211 -20.30 -6.52 -18.44
N SER A 212 -19.70 -6.28 -17.26
CA SER A 212 -19.82 -5.07 -16.49
C SER A 212 -18.46 -4.55 -16.10
N PHE A 213 -18.36 -3.25 -15.94
CA PHE A 213 -17.11 -2.57 -15.59
C PHE A 213 -17.31 -1.74 -14.32
N ALA A 214 -16.26 -1.68 -13.52
CA ALA A 214 -16.10 -0.72 -12.44
C ALA A 214 -14.70 -0.12 -12.53
N GLU A 215 -14.55 1.12 -12.16
CA GLU A 215 -13.28 1.83 -12.11
C GLU A 215 -12.77 1.84 -10.68
N VAL A 216 -11.49 1.55 -10.53
CA VAL A 216 -10.75 1.67 -9.27
C VAL A 216 -9.67 2.73 -9.48
N GLU A 217 -9.69 3.77 -8.67
CA GLU A 217 -8.67 4.80 -8.59
C GLU A 217 -7.96 4.66 -7.25
N VAL A 218 -6.63 4.69 -7.27
CA VAL A 218 -5.80 4.59 -6.07
C VAL A 218 -4.92 5.82 -5.99
N LEU A 219 -5.04 6.57 -4.90
CA LEU A 219 -4.30 7.81 -4.65
C LEU A 219 -3.48 7.67 -3.36
N PRO A 220 -2.27 8.26 -3.29
CA PRO A 220 -1.54 8.32 -2.03
C PRO A 220 -2.21 9.31 -1.08
N VAL A 221 -2.23 8.99 0.21
CA VAL A 221 -2.57 9.97 1.24
C VAL A 221 -1.35 10.86 1.46
N VAL A 222 -1.49 12.14 1.09
CA VAL A 222 -0.43 13.13 1.25
C VAL A 222 -0.73 14.04 2.44
N GLU A 223 0.31 14.41 3.20
CA GLU A 223 0.20 15.35 4.29
C GLU A 223 0.15 16.80 3.75
N GLN A 224 -0.34 17.74 4.58
CA GLN A 224 -0.41 19.16 4.20
C GLN A 224 0.95 19.76 3.87
N THR A 225 2.04 19.20 4.40
CA THR A 225 3.42 19.58 4.12
C THR A 225 3.86 19.33 2.68
N ASP A 226 3.18 18.45 1.97
CA ASP A 226 3.44 18.16 0.55
C ASP A 226 2.74 19.17 -0.38
N HIS A 227 2.03 20.15 0.19
CA HIS A 227 1.31 21.16 -0.58
C HIS A 227 2.26 22.19 -1.20
N ILE A 228 2.23 22.29 -2.52
CA ILE A 228 2.92 23.36 -3.24
C ILE A 228 2.08 24.62 -3.12
N GLU A 229 2.60 25.65 -2.42
CA GLU A 229 1.96 26.94 -2.33
C GLU A 229 2.06 27.66 -3.68
N VAL A 230 0.92 27.83 -4.35
CA VAL A 230 0.84 28.61 -5.59
C VAL A 230 0.37 30.01 -5.23
N PRO A 231 1.25 31.04 -5.30
CA PRO A 231 0.86 32.41 -5.00
C PRO A 231 -0.20 32.90 -5.99
N ASP A 232 -1.17 33.67 -5.50
CA ASP A 232 -2.23 34.26 -6.34
C ASP A 232 -1.67 35.09 -7.51
N SER A 233 -0.45 35.59 -7.40
CA SER A 233 0.26 36.33 -8.44
C SER A 233 0.66 35.47 -9.66
N GLU A 234 0.71 34.15 -9.51
CA GLU A 234 1.02 33.20 -10.57
C GLU A 234 -0.25 32.61 -11.21
N ILE A 235 -1.41 32.91 -10.64
CA ILE A 235 -2.71 32.47 -11.15
C ILE A 235 -3.34 33.58 -11.96
N ARG A 236 -3.64 33.30 -13.24
CA ARG A 236 -4.45 34.15 -14.08
C ARG A 236 -5.85 33.55 -14.23
N VAL A 237 -6.86 34.28 -13.81
CA VAL A 237 -8.26 33.87 -13.98
C VAL A 237 -8.85 34.64 -15.14
N ASP A 238 -9.12 33.93 -16.25
CA ASP A 238 -9.83 34.48 -17.40
C ASP A 238 -11.30 34.02 -17.35
N VAL A 239 -12.21 34.96 -17.20
CA VAL A 239 -13.67 34.70 -17.21
C VAL A 239 -14.26 35.12 -18.53
N TYR A 240 -15.13 34.29 -19.08
CA TYR A 240 -15.81 34.57 -20.38
C TYR A 240 -17.24 34.02 -20.37
N ARG A 241 -18.03 34.45 -21.34
CA ARG A 241 -19.37 33.92 -21.54
C ARG A 241 -19.31 32.66 -22.36
N SER A 242 -19.98 31.61 -21.86
CA SER A 242 -20.11 30.40 -22.65
C SER A 242 -20.97 30.66 -23.88
N SER A 243 -20.51 30.23 -25.07
CA SER A 243 -21.24 30.33 -26.33
C SER A 243 -21.91 29.02 -26.68
N GLY A 244 -23.24 29.00 -26.81
CA GLY A 244 -23.96 27.78 -27.21
C GLY A 244 -25.47 27.97 -27.17
N PRO A 245 -26.25 27.06 -27.76
CA PRO A 245 -27.69 27.02 -27.58
C PRO A 245 -28.01 26.68 -26.14
N GLY A 246 -28.38 27.65 -25.32
CA GLY A 246 -28.63 27.50 -23.91
C GLY A 246 -29.65 28.48 -23.37
N GLY A 247 -30.08 28.24 -22.14
CA GLY A 247 -31.07 29.05 -21.43
C GLY A 247 -30.56 30.41 -20.97
N GLN A 248 -31.37 31.09 -20.15
CA GLN A 248 -31.25 32.49 -19.77
C GLN A 248 -29.93 32.98 -19.19
N SER A 249 -29.08 32.07 -18.68
CA SER A 249 -27.79 32.41 -18.05
C SER A 249 -26.57 32.17 -18.95
N VAL A 250 -26.65 31.35 -19.99
CA VAL A 250 -25.50 30.94 -20.82
C VAL A 250 -24.83 32.10 -21.55
N ASN A 251 -25.64 33.07 -22.01
CA ASN A 251 -25.12 34.20 -22.79
C ASN A 251 -25.09 35.53 -22.00
N THR A 252 -25.43 35.50 -20.70
CA THR A 252 -25.55 36.72 -19.89
C THR A 252 -24.63 36.74 -18.69
N THR A 253 -24.06 35.62 -18.31
CA THR A 253 -23.19 35.53 -17.14
C THR A 253 -21.79 35.10 -17.55
N ASP A 254 -20.76 35.79 -17.08
CA ASP A 254 -19.36 35.46 -17.29
C ASP A 254 -18.96 34.36 -16.27
N SER A 255 -19.43 33.13 -16.51
CA SER A 255 -19.29 31.99 -15.58
C SER A 255 -18.68 30.73 -16.18
N ALA A 256 -18.10 30.85 -17.37
CA ALA A 256 -17.39 29.75 -18.02
C ALA A 256 -15.89 29.74 -17.69
#